data_14201982a06868b6e2f3ce45db95ff81
#
_entry.id   14201982a06868b6e2f3ce45db95ff81
#
_cell.length_a   1.000
_cell.length_b   1.000
_cell.length_c   1.000
_cell.angle_alpha   90.00
_cell.angle_beta   90.00
_cell.angle_gamma   90.00
#
_symmetry.space_group_name_H-M   'P 1'
#
loop_
_entity.id
_entity.type
_entity.pdbx_description
1 polymer ?
#
loop_
_entity_poly.entity_id
_entity_poly.type
_entity_poly.pdbx_seq_one_letter_code
_entity_poly.pdbx_strand_id
1 'polypeptide(L)'
;PFELEREPAEAPEEPLPAPELHSLYHREHSGLRSKTLPTLRIALLGNPNCGKTSLFNQASGAHEHVGNYSGVTIEAKTGYIYYGGYRIELIDLPGSYSLSPYSPEEIYIRNYLTGSQRPDLVLNVVDTCNIERNLYLTLQLKELGLPVVVALNMFDEFMQREEYFDYPRLSRLLGIPMIPTICRTGLGLEALFDEIISVAKGIKAGDESLFSPETGK
;
A
#
# COMPACT_ATOMS: atom_id res chain seq x y z
N PRO A 1 14.87 -22.91 31.20
CA PRO A 1 13.60 -22.33 30.81
C PRO A 1 13.73 -20.82 30.85
N PHE A 2 13.77 -20.18 29.67
CA PHE A 2 13.70 -18.74 29.56
C PHE A 2 12.23 -18.40 29.37
N GLU A 3 11.57 -17.93 30.40
CA GLU A 3 10.30 -17.24 30.31
C GLU A 3 10.55 -15.87 29.66
N LEU A 4 10.19 -15.73 28.40
CA LEU A 4 10.07 -14.43 27.75
C LEU A 4 8.79 -13.80 28.31
N GLU A 5 8.94 -12.80 29.17
CA GLU A 5 7.83 -11.91 29.55
C GLU A 5 7.27 -11.27 28.28
N ARG A 6 6.03 -11.63 27.97
CA ARG A 6 5.26 -11.05 26.87
C ARG A 6 4.73 -9.71 27.35
N GLU A 7 5.29 -8.61 26.85
CA GLU A 7 4.54 -7.35 26.86
C GLU A 7 3.37 -7.51 25.90
N PRO A 8 2.12 -7.31 26.35
CA PRO A 8 0.97 -7.34 25.46
C PRO A 8 1.10 -6.17 24.49
N ALA A 9 1.04 -6.47 23.19
CA ALA A 9 0.86 -5.44 22.18
C ALA A 9 -0.42 -4.66 22.53
N GLU A 10 -0.29 -3.34 22.71
CA GLU A 10 -1.44 -2.46 22.96
C GLU A 10 -2.48 -2.69 21.87
N ALA A 11 -3.69 -3.05 22.29
CA ALA A 11 -4.81 -3.15 21.38
C ALA A 11 -5.03 -1.78 20.73
N PRO A 12 -5.26 -1.71 19.41
CA PRO A 12 -5.52 -0.44 18.75
C PRO A 12 -6.77 0.22 19.38
N GLU A 13 -6.64 1.52 19.68
CA GLU A 13 -7.74 2.35 20.20
C GLU A 13 -9.01 2.20 19.35
N GLU A 14 -10.18 2.37 19.98
CA GLU A 14 -11.50 2.17 19.35
C GLU A 14 -11.59 2.85 17.96
N PRO A 15 -12.22 2.19 16.97
CA PRO A 15 -12.29 2.70 15.61
C PRO A 15 -13.09 4.00 15.54
N LEU A 16 -12.47 5.06 15.02
CA LEU A 16 -13.15 6.30 14.66
C LEU A 16 -14.25 6.02 13.63
N PRO A 17 -15.42 6.69 13.72
CA PRO A 17 -16.51 6.49 12.77
C PRO A 17 -16.11 6.88 11.34
N ALA A 18 -16.41 6.01 10.39
CA ALA A 18 -16.02 6.09 8.96
C ALA A 18 -16.22 7.46 8.26
N PRO A 19 -17.18 8.34 8.64
CA PRO A 19 -17.35 9.65 8.02
C PRO A 19 -16.24 10.66 8.34
N GLU A 20 -15.49 10.48 9.41
CA GLU A 20 -14.45 11.42 9.83
C GLU A 20 -13.13 11.23 9.06
N LEU A 21 -12.80 10.02 8.65
CA LEU A 21 -11.63 9.73 7.83
C LEU A 21 -11.69 10.46 6.48
N HIS A 22 -12.84 10.43 5.81
CA HIS A 22 -13.05 11.14 4.54
C HIS A 22 -12.88 12.66 4.70
N SER A 23 -13.22 13.22 5.88
CA SER A 23 -13.08 14.65 6.17
C SER A 23 -11.65 15.09 6.44
N LEU A 24 -10.80 14.21 6.99
CA LEU A 24 -9.38 14.50 7.26
C LEU A 24 -8.58 14.63 5.95
N TYR A 25 -8.83 13.76 4.96
CA TYR A 25 -8.15 13.80 3.67
C TYR A 25 -8.47 15.03 2.83
N HIS A 26 -9.61 15.71 3.08
CA HIS A 26 -10.04 16.91 2.36
C HIS A 26 -9.87 18.22 3.14
N ARG A 27 -9.70 18.19 4.47
CA ARG A 27 -9.69 19.40 5.32
C ARG A 27 -8.45 20.28 5.17
N GLU A 28 -7.28 19.72 4.89
CA GLU A 28 -6.04 20.50 4.84
C GLU A 28 -5.89 21.36 3.58
N HIS A 29 -6.73 21.17 2.55
CA HIS A 29 -6.47 21.74 1.22
C HIS A 29 -7.64 22.46 0.56
N SER A 30 -8.74 22.71 1.25
CA SER A 30 -9.88 23.48 0.69
C SER A 30 -9.56 24.94 0.30
N GLY A 31 -8.36 25.41 0.60
CA GLY A 31 -7.88 26.76 0.25
C GLY A 31 -6.72 26.83 -0.75
N LEU A 32 -6.05 25.71 -1.09
CA LEU A 32 -4.92 25.69 -2.03
C LEU A 32 -5.38 25.20 -3.41
N ARG A 33 -5.29 26.06 -4.40
CA ARG A 33 -5.59 25.70 -5.80
C ARG A 33 -4.74 24.50 -6.22
N SER A 34 -5.37 23.41 -6.60
CA SER A 34 -4.84 22.06 -6.88
C SER A 34 -3.73 21.96 -7.94
N LYS A 35 -3.34 23.07 -8.57
CA LYS A 35 -2.37 23.09 -9.69
C LYS A 35 -0.89 23.17 -9.26
N THR A 36 -0.59 23.33 -7.98
CA THR A 36 0.79 23.57 -7.49
C THR A 36 1.37 22.44 -6.66
N LEU A 37 0.56 21.44 -6.27
CA LEU A 37 1.06 20.34 -5.46
C LEU A 37 1.83 19.31 -6.32
N PRO A 38 2.97 18.81 -5.80
CA PRO A 38 3.67 17.73 -6.47
C PRO A 38 2.77 16.48 -6.54
N THR A 39 2.77 15.83 -7.70
CA THR A 39 2.02 14.59 -7.90
C THR A 39 2.88 13.40 -7.49
N LEU A 40 2.26 12.45 -6.77
CA LEU A 40 2.82 11.16 -6.40
C LEU A 40 1.95 10.07 -7.01
N ARG A 41 2.51 9.28 -7.93
CA ARG A 41 1.81 8.18 -8.61
C ARG A 41 2.05 6.88 -7.88
N ILE A 42 0.97 6.26 -7.39
CA ILE A 42 1.01 5.03 -6.60
C ILE A 42 0.24 3.94 -7.35
N ALA A 43 0.92 2.84 -7.67
CA ALA A 43 0.25 1.63 -8.14
C ALA A 43 -0.26 0.84 -6.95
N LEU A 44 -1.56 0.56 -6.93
CA LEU A 44 -2.19 -0.31 -5.94
C LEU A 44 -2.24 -1.73 -6.47
N LEU A 45 -1.56 -2.63 -5.78
CA LEU A 45 -1.44 -4.05 -6.11
C LEU A 45 -1.82 -4.93 -4.94
N GLY A 46 -2.05 -6.19 -5.22
CA GLY A 46 -2.31 -7.22 -4.21
C GLY A 46 -2.95 -8.46 -4.82
N ASN A 47 -2.98 -9.53 -4.06
CA ASN A 47 -3.62 -10.75 -4.47
C ASN A 47 -5.14 -10.56 -4.62
N PRO A 48 -5.82 -11.36 -5.44
CA PRO A 48 -7.29 -11.37 -5.46
C PRO A 48 -7.87 -11.54 -4.04
N ASN A 49 -8.88 -10.75 -3.71
CA ASN A 49 -9.60 -10.76 -2.43
C ASN A 49 -8.80 -10.31 -1.19
N CYS A 50 -7.62 -9.70 -1.34
CA CYS A 50 -6.85 -9.13 -0.21
C CYS A 50 -7.46 -7.83 0.36
N GLY A 51 -8.56 -7.33 -0.20
CA GLY A 51 -9.20 -6.08 0.22
C GLY A 51 -8.70 -4.82 -0.50
N LYS A 52 -8.02 -4.98 -1.64
CA LYS A 52 -7.49 -3.90 -2.48
C LYS A 52 -8.57 -2.87 -2.86
N THR A 53 -9.72 -3.32 -3.37
CA THR A 53 -10.85 -2.46 -3.73
C THR A 53 -11.41 -1.72 -2.52
N SER A 54 -11.45 -2.34 -1.34
CA SER A 54 -11.89 -1.68 -0.10
C SER A 54 -10.95 -0.54 0.27
N LEU A 55 -9.62 -0.76 0.18
CA LEU A 55 -8.63 0.29 0.41
C LEU A 55 -8.79 1.43 -0.60
N PHE A 56 -8.91 1.09 -1.89
CA PHE A 56 -9.09 2.08 -2.95
C PHE A 56 -10.31 2.98 -2.70
N ASN A 57 -11.46 2.37 -2.39
CA ASN A 57 -12.71 3.10 -2.14
C ASN A 57 -12.63 3.97 -0.88
N GLN A 58 -12.03 3.46 0.20
CA GLN A 58 -11.84 4.23 1.43
C GLN A 58 -10.91 5.44 1.23
N ALA A 59 -9.87 5.26 0.41
CA ALA A 59 -8.87 6.28 0.19
C ALA A 59 -9.32 7.34 -0.84
N SER A 60 -9.90 6.93 -1.98
CA SER A 60 -10.28 7.83 -3.08
C SER A 60 -11.63 8.51 -2.88
N GLY A 61 -12.51 7.94 -2.06
CA GLY A 61 -13.86 8.46 -1.86
C GLY A 61 -14.66 8.51 -3.17
N ALA A 62 -15.39 9.61 -3.39
CA ALA A 62 -16.23 9.81 -4.57
C ALA A 62 -15.47 10.33 -5.83
N HIS A 63 -14.15 10.45 -5.78
CA HIS A 63 -13.32 11.01 -6.87
C HIS A 63 -12.66 9.90 -7.71
N GLU A 64 -13.48 8.99 -8.24
CA GLU A 64 -13.02 7.94 -9.15
C GLU A 64 -13.11 8.40 -10.60
N HIS A 65 -12.09 8.10 -11.38
CA HIS A 65 -12.12 8.11 -12.83
C HIS A 65 -11.80 6.71 -13.35
N VAL A 66 -12.72 6.13 -14.12
CA VAL A 66 -12.45 4.89 -14.86
C VAL A 66 -11.77 5.28 -16.16
N GLY A 67 -10.52 4.88 -16.33
CA GLY A 67 -9.77 5.08 -17.57
C GLY A 67 -9.51 3.73 -18.24
N ASN A 68 -9.87 3.64 -19.52
CA ASN A 68 -9.43 2.53 -20.36
C ASN A 68 -8.04 2.86 -20.90
N TYR A 69 -7.05 2.07 -20.56
CA TYR A 69 -5.73 2.23 -21.15
C TYR A 69 -5.72 1.67 -22.58
N SER A 70 -5.24 2.50 -23.54
CA SER A 70 -5.22 2.16 -24.96
C SER A 70 -4.45 0.86 -25.22
N GLY A 71 -5.14 -0.15 -25.78
CA GLY A 71 -4.50 -1.36 -26.32
C GLY A 71 -4.70 -2.65 -25.53
N VAL A 72 -5.34 -2.63 -24.37
CA VAL A 72 -5.69 -3.84 -23.59
C VAL A 72 -7.09 -3.68 -23.02
N THR A 73 -7.87 -4.77 -23.02
CA THR A 73 -9.25 -4.80 -22.47
C THR A 73 -9.24 -4.79 -20.91
N ILE A 74 -8.17 -4.28 -20.29
CA ILE A 74 -7.99 -4.26 -18.85
C ILE A 74 -8.28 -2.85 -18.35
N GLU A 75 -9.32 -2.71 -17.54
CA GLU A 75 -9.70 -1.46 -16.89
C GLU A 75 -8.84 -1.24 -15.66
N ALA A 76 -8.06 -0.17 -15.62
CA ALA A 76 -7.46 0.34 -14.39
C ALA A 76 -8.26 1.55 -13.93
N LYS A 77 -8.63 1.55 -12.65
CA LYS A 77 -9.30 2.69 -12.02
C LYS A 77 -8.25 3.63 -11.45
N THR A 78 -8.49 4.92 -11.57
CA THR A 78 -7.64 5.95 -10.99
C THR A 78 -8.44 6.79 -10.00
N GLY A 79 -7.92 6.93 -8.79
CA GLY A 79 -8.45 7.81 -7.75
C GLY A 79 -7.45 8.90 -7.38
N TYR A 80 -7.95 10.02 -6.86
CA TYR A 80 -7.11 11.14 -6.45
C TYR A 80 -7.33 11.45 -4.97
N ILE A 81 -6.22 11.63 -4.24
CA ILE A 81 -6.19 11.93 -2.82
C ILE A 81 -5.25 13.12 -2.61
N TYR A 82 -5.60 14.02 -1.71
CA TYR A 82 -4.73 15.11 -1.28
C TYR A 82 -4.26 14.84 0.16
N TYR A 83 -2.98 14.51 0.31
CA TYR A 83 -2.43 14.14 1.62
C TYR A 83 -0.96 14.53 1.75
N GLY A 84 -0.55 15.00 2.95
CA GLY A 84 0.84 15.29 3.29
C GLY A 84 1.53 16.30 2.36
N GLY A 85 0.78 17.19 1.71
CA GLY A 85 1.30 18.17 0.75
C GLY A 85 1.49 17.62 -0.66
N TYR A 86 0.93 16.46 -0.98
CA TYR A 86 0.96 15.84 -2.31
C TYR A 86 -0.45 15.69 -2.89
N ARG A 87 -0.53 15.70 -4.22
CA ARG A 87 -1.63 15.12 -4.96
C ARG A 87 -1.26 13.68 -5.29
N ILE A 88 -1.89 12.73 -4.61
CA ILE A 88 -1.67 11.31 -4.82
C ILE A 88 -2.60 10.83 -5.92
N GLU A 89 -2.02 10.24 -6.97
CA GLU A 89 -2.73 9.52 -8.03
C GLU A 89 -2.63 8.03 -7.73
N LEU A 90 -3.73 7.44 -7.24
CA LEU A 90 -3.82 6.03 -6.87
C LEU A 90 -4.38 5.23 -8.06
N ILE A 91 -3.58 4.34 -8.62
CA ILE A 91 -3.93 3.54 -9.79
C ILE A 91 -4.21 2.10 -9.35
N ASP A 92 -5.48 1.68 -9.42
CA ASP A 92 -5.93 0.34 -9.04
C ASP A 92 -5.63 -0.64 -10.19
N LEU A 93 -4.59 -1.46 -10.01
CA LEU A 93 -4.21 -2.50 -10.96
C LEU A 93 -4.98 -3.81 -10.71
N PRO A 94 -5.12 -4.69 -11.69
CA PRO A 94 -5.73 -6.01 -11.49
C PRO A 94 -5.09 -6.78 -10.34
N GLY A 95 -5.89 -7.60 -9.64
CA GLY A 95 -5.36 -8.49 -8.62
C GLY A 95 -4.51 -9.59 -9.24
N SER A 96 -3.32 -9.84 -8.68
CA SER A 96 -2.42 -10.88 -9.16
C SER A 96 -1.70 -11.58 -8.01
N TYR A 97 -1.35 -12.84 -8.21
CA TYR A 97 -0.54 -13.62 -7.28
C TYR A 97 0.96 -13.52 -7.60
N SER A 98 1.30 -13.12 -8.82
CA SER A 98 2.68 -13.02 -9.27
C SER A 98 2.84 -12.00 -10.40
N LEU A 99 4.09 -11.67 -10.72
CA LEU A 99 4.46 -10.85 -11.90
C LEU A 99 5.02 -11.72 -13.04
N SER A 100 4.79 -13.03 -12.99
CA SER A 100 5.21 -13.95 -14.03
C SER A 100 4.37 -13.74 -15.29
N PRO A 101 4.94 -13.75 -16.51
CA PRO A 101 4.23 -13.37 -17.73
C PRO A 101 3.35 -14.49 -18.27
N TYR A 102 2.48 -15.09 -17.44
CA TYR A 102 1.63 -16.20 -17.86
C TYR A 102 0.21 -15.77 -18.20
N SER A 103 -0.33 -14.72 -17.56
CA SER A 103 -1.66 -14.20 -17.86
C SER A 103 -1.57 -12.80 -18.50
N PRO A 104 -2.60 -12.39 -19.27
CA PRO A 104 -2.68 -11.01 -19.81
C PRO A 104 -2.59 -9.95 -18.71
N GLU A 105 -3.20 -10.20 -17.56
CA GLU A 105 -3.19 -9.30 -16.40
C GLU A 105 -1.77 -9.16 -15.83
N GLU A 106 -1.04 -10.26 -15.65
CA GLU A 106 0.34 -10.25 -15.15
C GLU A 106 1.29 -9.53 -16.12
N ILE A 107 1.14 -9.78 -17.42
CA ILE A 107 1.90 -9.07 -18.47
C ILE A 107 1.59 -7.57 -18.42
N TYR A 108 0.32 -7.19 -18.29
CA TYR A 108 -0.08 -5.79 -18.18
C TYR A 108 0.54 -5.12 -16.96
N ILE A 109 0.39 -5.73 -15.76
CA ILE A 109 0.96 -5.20 -14.50
C ILE A 109 2.46 -5.00 -14.65
N ARG A 110 3.18 -6.02 -15.14
CA ARG A 110 4.64 -5.95 -15.33
C ARG A 110 5.02 -4.81 -16.28
N ASN A 111 4.36 -4.70 -17.43
CA ASN A 111 4.62 -3.64 -18.40
C ASN A 111 4.33 -2.25 -17.82
N TYR A 112 3.29 -2.11 -17.01
CA TYR A 112 2.97 -0.87 -16.33
C TYR A 112 4.06 -0.49 -15.32
N LEU A 113 4.51 -1.45 -14.49
CA LEU A 113 5.52 -1.21 -13.45
C LEU A 113 6.91 -0.90 -14.02
N THR A 114 7.24 -1.40 -15.21
CA THR A 114 8.58 -1.26 -15.81
C THR A 114 8.61 -0.27 -17.00
N GLY A 115 7.45 0.20 -17.45
CA GLY A 115 7.32 1.08 -18.61
C GLY A 115 7.69 2.55 -18.33
N SER A 116 7.50 3.38 -19.35
CA SER A 116 7.80 4.82 -19.28
C SER A 116 6.90 5.61 -18.31
N GLN A 117 5.75 5.06 -17.97
CA GLN A 117 4.78 5.65 -17.03
C GLN A 117 4.77 4.90 -15.69
N ARG A 118 5.92 4.31 -15.32
CA ARG A 118 6.03 3.58 -14.05
C ARG A 118 5.59 4.45 -12.86
N PRO A 119 5.01 3.85 -11.82
CA PRO A 119 4.64 4.56 -10.59
C PRO A 119 5.90 5.01 -9.82
N ASP A 120 5.74 6.02 -8.98
CA ASP A 120 6.77 6.44 -8.03
C ASP A 120 6.91 5.44 -6.88
N LEU A 121 5.81 4.76 -6.51
CA LEU A 121 5.72 3.81 -5.41
C LEU A 121 4.65 2.75 -5.69
N VAL A 122 4.85 1.55 -5.16
CA VAL A 122 3.84 0.49 -5.15
C VAL A 122 3.28 0.31 -3.75
N LEU A 123 1.96 0.43 -3.61
CA LEU A 123 1.23 0.04 -2.41
C LEU A 123 0.71 -1.37 -2.60
N ASN A 124 1.32 -2.33 -1.90
CA ASN A 124 0.92 -3.73 -1.98
C ASN A 124 -0.01 -4.10 -0.82
N VAL A 125 -1.25 -4.43 -1.13
CA VAL A 125 -2.24 -4.89 -0.14
C VAL A 125 -2.10 -6.39 0.04
N VAL A 126 -1.86 -6.80 1.28
CA VAL A 126 -1.59 -8.17 1.67
C VAL A 126 -2.68 -8.64 2.63
N ASP A 127 -3.26 -9.79 2.36
CA ASP A 127 -4.11 -10.51 3.31
C ASP A 127 -3.22 -11.12 4.39
N THR A 128 -3.26 -10.56 5.61
CA THR A 128 -2.43 -10.99 6.73
C THR A 128 -2.76 -12.43 7.17
N CYS A 129 -3.99 -12.86 6.97
CA CYS A 129 -4.42 -14.23 7.28
C CYS A 129 -3.82 -15.29 6.35
N ASN A 130 -3.27 -14.86 5.20
CA ASN A 130 -2.62 -15.70 4.20
C ASN A 130 -1.26 -15.12 3.80
N ILE A 131 -0.50 -14.65 4.79
CA ILE A 131 0.74 -13.88 4.61
C ILE A 131 1.77 -14.59 3.70
N GLU A 132 2.01 -15.87 3.90
CA GLU A 132 3.01 -16.64 3.14
C GLU A 132 2.76 -16.58 1.64
N ARG A 133 1.51 -16.77 1.23
CA ARG A 133 1.11 -16.72 -0.18
C ARG A 133 1.22 -15.32 -0.76
N ASN A 134 0.89 -14.30 0.04
CA ASN A 134 0.87 -12.91 -0.39
C ASN A 134 2.27 -12.30 -0.49
N LEU A 135 3.21 -12.74 0.34
CA LEU A 135 4.60 -12.27 0.31
C LEU A 135 5.32 -12.58 -1.00
N TYR A 136 4.90 -13.61 -1.74
CA TYR A 136 5.52 -13.93 -3.02
C TYR A 136 5.47 -12.76 -4.01
N LEU A 137 4.30 -12.11 -4.14
CA LEU A 137 4.16 -10.90 -4.96
C LEU A 137 5.02 -9.75 -4.40
N THR A 138 5.04 -9.57 -3.08
CA THR A 138 5.84 -8.53 -2.42
C THR A 138 7.32 -8.66 -2.76
N LEU A 139 7.86 -9.88 -2.74
CA LEU A 139 9.27 -10.14 -3.06
C LEU A 139 9.57 -9.85 -4.53
N GLN A 140 8.69 -10.23 -5.44
CA GLN A 140 8.84 -9.91 -6.86
C GLN A 140 8.81 -8.40 -7.14
N LEU A 141 7.95 -7.66 -6.42
CA LEU A 141 7.92 -6.19 -6.50
C LEU A 141 9.23 -5.56 -6.04
N LYS A 142 9.81 -6.09 -4.95
CA LYS A 142 11.12 -5.66 -4.46
C LYS A 142 12.22 -5.92 -5.50
N GLU A 143 12.21 -7.09 -6.15
CA GLU A 143 13.18 -7.45 -7.19
C GLU A 143 13.16 -6.52 -8.41
N LEU A 144 12.02 -5.87 -8.69
CA LEU A 144 11.91 -4.85 -9.73
C LEU A 144 12.58 -3.51 -9.37
N GLY A 145 13.07 -3.36 -8.13
CA GLY A 145 13.70 -2.13 -7.68
C GLY A 145 12.73 -0.95 -7.57
N LEU A 146 11.47 -1.22 -7.32
CA LEU A 146 10.46 -0.20 -7.04
C LEU A 146 10.34 0.00 -5.52
N PRO A 147 10.13 1.22 -5.04
CA PRO A 147 9.73 1.46 -3.66
C PRO A 147 8.40 0.77 -3.37
N VAL A 148 8.35 -0.02 -2.32
CA VAL A 148 7.15 -0.77 -1.91
C VAL A 148 6.77 -0.40 -0.48
N VAL A 149 5.50 -0.15 -0.25
CA VAL A 149 4.89 -0.12 1.09
C VAL A 149 3.82 -1.19 1.13
N VAL A 150 3.76 -1.93 2.23
CA VAL A 150 2.79 -3.03 2.41
C VAL A 150 1.71 -2.61 3.39
N ALA A 151 0.45 -2.74 2.96
CA ALA A 151 -0.72 -2.70 3.83
C ALA A 151 -1.05 -4.12 4.29
N LEU A 152 -0.84 -4.45 5.55
CA LEU A 152 -1.23 -5.71 6.16
C LEU A 152 -2.71 -5.66 6.50
N ASN A 153 -3.55 -6.01 5.53
CA ASN A 153 -5.01 -5.93 5.66
C ASN A 153 -5.61 -7.16 6.34
N MET A 154 -6.87 -7.05 6.75
CA MET A 154 -7.57 -8.08 7.56
C MET A 154 -6.85 -8.35 8.88
N PHE A 155 -6.20 -7.33 9.42
CA PHE A 155 -5.39 -7.47 10.63
C PHE A 155 -6.26 -7.81 11.86
N ASP A 156 -7.52 -7.37 11.88
CA ASP A 156 -8.53 -7.74 12.88
C ASP A 156 -8.85 -9.24 12.86
N GLU A 157 -9.01 -9.82 11.68
CA GLU A 157 -9.25 -11.26 11.52
C GLU A 157 -8.02 -12.08 11.91
N PHE A 158 -6.82 -11.59 11.57
CA PHE A 158 -5.57 -12.22 11.96
C PHE A 158 -5.40 -12.25 13.48
N MET A 159 -5.66 -11.13 14.17
CA MET A 159 -5.55 -11.05 15.64
C MET A 159 -6.50 -12.01 16.38
N GLN A 160 -7.62 -12.41 15.75
CA GLN A 160 -8.55 -13.39 16.33
C GLN A 160 -8.05 -14.85 16.24
N ARG A 161 -7.02 -15.14 15.45
CA ARG A 161 -6.51 -16.50 15.23
C ARG A 161 -5.53 -16.99 16.29
N GLU A 162 -5.16 -16.15 17.27
CA GLU A 162 -4.13 -16.44 18.27
C GLU A 162 -2.77 -16.83 17.66
N GLU A 163 -2.55 -16.47 16.40
CA GLU A 163 -1.29 -16.67 15.69
C GLU A 163 -0.35 -15.50 15.97
N TYR A 164 0.96 -15.77 16.04
CA TYR A 164 1.97 -14.74 16.22
C TYR A 164 2.69 -14.45 14.91
N PHE A 165 2.74 -13.18 14.53
CA PHE A 165 3.47 -12.70 13.37
C PHE A 165 4.28 -11.45 13.70
N ASP A 166 5.61 -11.61 13.75
CA ASP A 166 6.54 -10.51 13.97
C ASP A 166 6.74 -9.69 12.68
N TYR A 167 5.70 -8.97 12.27
CA TYR A 167 5.75 -8.12 11.07
C TYR A 167 6.78 -6.98 11.19
N PRO A 168 7.07 -6.37 12.36
CA PRO A 168 8.13 -5.38 12.49
C PRO A 168 9.51 -5.95 12.17
N ARG A 169 9.78 -7.19 12.59
CA ARG A 169 11.01 -7.90 12.25
C ARG A 169 11.09 -8.23 10.76
N LEU A 170 10.00 -8.72 10.18
CA LEU A 170 9.94 -9.01 8.75
C LEU A 170 10.12 -7.74 7.91
N SER A 171 9.48 -6.63 8.30
CA SER A 171 9.63 -5.31 7.69
C SER A 171 11.10 -4.88 7.64
N ARG A 172 11.81 -4.96 8.77
CA ARG A 172 13.26 -4.65 8.84
C ARG A 172 14.10 -5.58 7.96
N LEU A 173 13.86 -6.89 8.01
CA LEU A 173 14.60 -7.87 7.21
C LEU A 173 14.43 -7.65 5.71
N LEU A 174 13.24 -7.28 5.28
CA LEU A 174 12.95 -7.02 3.86
C LEU A 174 13.30 -5.58 3.45
N GLY A 175 13.47 -4.66 4.40
CA GLY A 175 13.60 -3.23 4.11
C GLY A 175 12.32 -2.68 3.43
N ILE A 176 11.15 -3.23 3.78
CA ILE A 176 9.85 -2.83 3.24
C ILE A 176 8.95 -2.44 4.39
N PRO A 177 8.48 -1.19 4.49
CA PRO A 177 7.50 -0.79 5.49
C PRO A 177 6.22 -1.63 5.41
N MET A 178 5.76 -2.10 6.56
CA MET A 178 4.55 -2.93 6.69
C MET A 178 3.64 -2.34 7.75
N ILE A 179 2.44 -1.93 7.35
CA ILE A 179 1.49 -1.21 8.21
C ILE A 179 0.22 -2.04 8.37
N PRO A 180 -0.16 -2.39 9.62
CA PRO A 180 -1.43 -3.04 9.90
C PRO A 180 -2.62 -2.18 9.48
N THR A 181 -3.58 -2.77 8.78
CA THR A 181 -4.78 -2.06 8.29
C THR A 181 -6.02 -2.92 8.39
N ILE A 182 -7.17 -2.26 8.53
CA ILE A 182 -8.49 -2.83 8.36
C ILE A 182 -9.20 -1.99 7.30
N CYS A 183 -8.92 -2.28 6.03
CA CYS A 183 -9.40 -1.44 4.91
C CYS A 183 -10.92 -1.28 4.89
N ARG A 184 -11.68 -2.24 5.43
CA ARG A 184 -13.15 -2.17 5.53
C ARG A 184 -13.62 -1.01 6.42
N THR A 185 -12.92 -0.71 7.50
CA THR A 185 -13.27 0.36 8.45
C THR A 185 -12.41 1.61 8.28
N GLY A 186 -11.32 1.52 7.52
CA GLY A 186 -10.34 2.59 7.36
C GLY A 186 -9.28 2.66 8.47
N LEU A 187 -9.33 1.76 9.45
CA LEU A 187 -8.33 1.73 10.53
C LEU A 187 -6.93 1.46 9.95
N GLY A 188 -5.93 2.22 10.42
CA GLY A 188 -4.54 2.13 9.98
C GLY A 188 -4.24 2.86 8.67
N LEU A 189 -5.23 3.43 7.97
CA LEU A 189 -4.98 4.13 6.70
C LEU A 189 -4.21 5.44 6.89
N GLU A 190 -4.42 6.17 7.97
CA GLU A 190 -3.65 7.37 8.29
C GLU A 190 -2.16 7.03 8.43
N ALA A 191 -1.82 6.06 9.28
CA ALA A 191 -0.45 5.60 9.46
C ALA A 191 0.16 5.06 8.14
N LEU A 192 -0.65 4.39 7.31
CA LEU A 192 -0.24 3.91 6.01
C LEU A 192 0.13 5.08 5.07
N PHE A 193 -0.70 6.12 5.00
CA PHE A 193 -0.42 7.28 4.15
C PHE A 193 0.73 8.14 4.69
N ASP A 194 0.90 8.24 6.00
CA ASP A 194 2.07 8.88 6.61
C ASP A 194 3.37 8.18 6.20
N GLU A 195 3.38 6.85 6.25
CA GLU A 195 4.53 6.05 5.81
C GLU A 195 4.80 6.21 4.29
N ILE A 196 3.75 6.20 3.48
CA ILE A 196 3.85 6.46 2.03
C ILE A 196 4.51 7.82 1.76
N ILE A 197 4.12 8.87 2.49
CA ILE A 197 4.72 10.20 2.34
C ILE A 197 6.17 10.22 2.84
N SER A 198 6.49 9.50 3.91
CA SER A 198 7.84 9.34 4.41
C SER A 198 8.76 8.72 3.35
N VAL A 199 8.35 7.58 2.78
CA VAL A 199 9.07 6.90 1.69
C VAL A 199 9.21 7.83 0.46
N ALA A 200 8.14 8.52 0.06
CA ALA A 200 8.18 9.43 -1.09
C ALA A 200 9.14 10.60 -0.89
N LYS A 201 9.27 11.12 0.33
CA LYS A 201 10.26 12.15 0.67
C LYS A 201 11.68 11.61 0.61
N GLY A 202 11.92 10.40 1.10
CA GLY A 202 13.22 9.73 1.01
C GLY A 202 13.64 9.49 -0.44
N ILE A 203 12.74 9.03 -1.30
CA ILE A 203 13.00 8.86 -2.75
C ILE A 203 13.47 10.18 -3.37
N LYS A 204 12.80 11.29 -3.09
CA LYS A 204 13.17 12.63 -3.62
C LYS A 204 14.49 13.15 -3.05
N ALA A 205 14.85 12.75 -1.83
CA ALA A 205 16.12 13.09 -1.21
C ALA A 205 17.31 12.26 -1.73
N GLY A 206 17.05 11.21 -2.54
CA GLY A 206 18.06 10.29 -3.05
C GLY A 206 18.58 9.32 -2.00
N ASP A 207 17.75 8.96 -1.03
CA ASP A 207 18.10 8.01 0.03
C ASP A 207 18.12 6.59 -0.54
N GLU A 208 19.32 6.10 -0.86
CA GLU A 208 19.53 4.76 -1.40
C GLU A 208 19.24 3.65 -0.37
N SER A 209 19.15 3.96 0.94
CA SER A 209 18.85 2.99 1.99
C SER A 209 17.46 2.35 1.85
N LEU A 210 16.53 3.05 1.19
CA LEU A 210 15.18 2.55 0.90
C LEU A 210 15.16 1.34 -0.05
N PHE A 211 16.27 1.09 -0.76
CA PHE A 211 16.36 0.03 -1.78
C PHE A 211 17.33 -1.10 -1.39
N SER A 212 18.08 -0.92 -0.30
CA SER A 212 19.08 -1.91 0.14
C SER A 212 18.60 -2.65 1.39
N PRO A 213 18.71 -3.99 1.43
CA PRO A 213 18.54 -4.72 2.68
C PRO A 213 19.66 -4.29 3.63
N GLU A 214 19.31 -4.01 4.90
CA GLU A 214 20.33 -3.87 5.93
C GLU A 214 21.17 -5.16 5.96
N THR A 215 22.38 -5.07 5.44
CA THR A 215 23.39 -6.12 5.61
C THR A 215 23.78 -6.07 7.08
N GLY A 216 23.06 -6.84 7.92
CA GLY A 216 23.40 -7.04 9.31
C GLY A 216 24.82 -7.60 9.43
N LYS A 217 25.66 -6.83 10.12
CA LYS A 217 26.91 -7.31 10.67
C LYS A 217 26.66 -8.12 11.92
#